data_b052b0213da54e2879b27537f4adcd13
#
_entry.id   b052b0213da54e2879b27537f4adcd13
#
_cell.length_a   1.000
_cell.length_b   1.000
_cell.length_c   1.000
_cell.angle_alpha   90.00
_cell.angle_beta   90.00
_cell.angle_gamma   90.00
#
_symmetry.space_group_name_H-M   'P 1'
#
loop_
_entity.id
_entity.type
_entity.pdbx_description
1 polymer ?
#
loop_
_entity_poly.entity_id
_entity_poly.type
_entity_poly.pdbx_seq_one_letter_code
_entity_poly.pdbx_strand_id
1 'polypeptide(L)'
;MLDSSALMALLRNERGADRVQTVIDRCVISSVNVAEVQSKLVDAGLDEHLAWMHIAAAECSTIPFNDDHARATGALIRLTRPFGLSLGDRACLALAMNRKATVYTTDRIWKQLDLGIQIETIR
;
A
#
# COMPACT_ATOMS: atom_id res chain seq x y z
N MET A 1 -0.34 7.34 -3.46
CA MET A 1 -0.74 5.93 -3.21
C MET A 1 0.14 5.34 -2.13
N LEU A 2 -0.46 4.80 -1.07
CA LEU A 2 0.28 4.05 -0.07
C LEU A 2 0.17 2.55 -0.35
N ASP A 3 1.27 1.82 -0.17
CA ASP A 3 1.21 0.38 0.02
C ASP A 3 1.01 0.05 1.51
N SER A 4 0.82 -1.23 1.81
CA SER A 4 0.65 -1.70 3.20
C SER A 4 1.85 -1.39 4.07
N SER A 5 3.06 -1.47 3.53
CA SER A 5 4.30 -1.27 4.29
C SER A 5 4.48 0.19 4.72
N ALA A 6 4.13 1.14 3.85
CA ALA A 6 4.21 2.56 4.17
C ALA A 6 3.18 2.94 5.25
N LEU A 7 1.94 2.43 5.16
CA LEU A 7 0.95 2.65 6.21
C LEU A 7 1.38 2.01 7.54
N MET A 8 1.90 0.78 7.50
CA MET A 8 2.44 0.13 8.72
C MET A 8 3.57 0.93 9.36
N ALA A 9 4.49 1.47 8.55
CA ALA A 9 5.57 2.31 9.07
C ALA A 9 5.03 3.55 9.79
N LEU A 10 3.98 4.18 9.24
CA LEU A 10 3.31 5.30 9.90
C LEU A 10 2.68 4.88 11.22
N LEU A 11 1.87 3.82 11.23
CA LEU A 11 1.13 3.37 12.41
C LEU A 11 2.04 2.90 13.55
N ARG A 12 3.20 2.35 13.22
CA ARG A 12 4.20 1.87 14.19
C ARG A 12 5.28 2.88 14.51
N ASN A 13 5.21 4.08 13.94
CA ASN A 13 6.23 5.12 14.08
C ASN A 13 7.64 4.60 13.74
N GLU A 14 7.73 3.82 12.66
CA GLU A 14 8.99 3.28 12.17
C GLU A 14 9.74 4.32 11.32
N ARG A 15 11.00 4.01 10.98
CA ARG A 15 11.80 4.84 10.08
C ARG A 15 11.05 5.09 8.77
N GLY A 16 10.91 6.37 8.37
CA GLY A 16 10.18 6.80 7.19
C GLY A 16 8.73 7.23 7.48
N ALA A 17 8.23 7.08 8.71
CA ALA A 17 6.90 7.51 9.10
C ALA A 17 6.68 9.01 8.89
N ASP A 18 7.70 9.82 9.18
CA ASP A 18 7.70 11.26 8.96
C ASP A 18 7.44 11.62 7.51
N ARG A 19 8.03 10.88 6.56
CA ARG A 19 7.79 11.09 5.14
C ARG A 19 6.34 10.77 4.75
N VAL A 20 5.80 9.67 5.25
CA VAL A 20 4.38 9.34 5.02
C VAL A 20 3.47 10.42 5.60
N GLN A 21 3.77 10.90 6.81
CA GLN A 21 3.00 11.94 7.49
C GLN A 21 2.89 13.23 6.66
N THR A 22 3.93 13.57 5.89
CA THR A 22 3.92 14.79 5.05
C THR A 22 3.04 14.68 3.81
N VAL A 23 2.59 13.48 3.45
CA VAL A 23 1.82 13.24 2.21
C VAL A 23 0.48 12.55 2.45
N ILE A 24 0.20 12.11 3.68
CA ILE A 24 -0.94 11.24 4.01
C ILE A 24 -2.29 11.84 3.61
N ASP A 25 -2.47 13.14 3.78
CA ASP A 25 -3.69 13.88 3.45
C ASP A 25 -4.02 13.88 1.95
N ARG A 26 -3.04 13.59 1.11
CA ARG A 26 -3.15 13.50 -0.35
C ARG A 26 -3.04 12.07 -0.87
N CYS A 27 -2.90 11.12 0.04
CA CYS A 27 -2.77 9.71 -0.31
C CYS A 27 -4.10 8.99 -0.32
N VAL A 28 -4.13 7.94 -1.13
CA VAL A 28 -5.18 6.92 -1.11
C VAL A 28 -4.53 5.55 -0.98
N ILE A 29 -5.30 4.59 -0.52
CA ILE A 29 -4.87 3.20 -0.34
C ILE A 29 -5.96 2.24 -0.84
N SER A 30 -5.57 1.14 -1.47
CA SER A 30 -6.52 0.09 -1.84
C SER A 30 -7.09 -0.60 -0.61
N SER A 31 -8.38 -0.96 -0.64
CA SER A 31 -9.00 -1.76 0.43
C SER A 31 -8.31 -3.13 0.63
N VAL A 32 -7.66 -3.68 -0.39
CA VAL A 32 -6.82 -4.89 -0.25
C VAL A 32 -5.64 -4.61 0.69
N ASN A 33 -4.96 -3.49 0.52
CA ASN A 33 -3.84 -3.11 1.37
C ASN A 33 -4.29 -2.74 2.80
N VAL A 34 -5.47 -2.15 2.95
CA VAL A 34 -6.09 -1.93 4.28
C VAL A 34 -6.33 -3.26 4.98
N ALA A 35 -6.90 -4.25 4.28
CA ALA A 35 -7.12 -5.58 4.82
C ALA A 35 -5.81 -6.27 5.24
N GLU A 36 -4.75 -6.09 4.47
CA GLU A 36 -3.42 -6.60 4.81
C GLU A 36 -2.87 -5.95 6.08
N VAL A 37 -2.99 -4.63 6.20
CA VAL A 37 -2.57 -3.90 7.42
C VAL A 37 -3.38 -4.35 8.62
N GLN A 38 -4.70 -4.46 8.50
CA GLN A 38 -5.57 -4.97 9.56
C GLN A 38 -5.12 -6.37 10.01
N SER A 39 -4.86 -7.26 9.06
CA SER A 39 -4.39 -8.62 9.36
C SER A 39 -3.07 -8.62 10.13
N LYS A 40 -2.11 -7.81 9.72
CA LYS A 40 -0.81 -7.69 10.38
C LYS A 40 -0.91 -7.14 11.80
N LEU A 41 -1.80 -6.16 12.03
CA LEU A 41 -2.01 -5.60 13.37
C LEU A 41 -2.66 -6.61 14.31
N VAL A 42 -3.68 -7.33 13.83
CA VAL A 42 -4.36 -8.38 14.61
C VAL A 42 -3.41 -9.54 14.90
N ASP A 43 -2.65 -10.00 13.92
CA ASP A 43 -1.65 -11.07 14.08
C ASP A 43 -0.55 -10.69 15.08
N ALA A 44 -0.22 -9.40 15.17
CA ALA A 44 0.71 -8.87 16.17
C ALA A 44 0.11 -8.75 17.58
N GLY A 45 -1.16 -9.10 17.76
CA GLY A 45 -1.83 -9.16 19.08
C GLY A 45 -2.77 -8.00 19.40
N LEU A 46 -3.01 -7.07 18.47
CA LEU A 46 -4.01 -6.03 18.69
C LEU A 46 -5.42 -6.61 18.60
N ASP A 47 -6.32 -6.13 19.47
CA ASP A 47 -7.76 -6.32 19.30
C ASP A 47 -8.20 -5.77 17.94
N GLU A 48 -9.15 -6.45 17.27
CA GLU A 48 -9.56 -6.07 15.92
C GLU A 48 -10.17 -4.67 15.83
N HIS A 49 -10.95 -4.25 16.83
CA HIS A 49 -11.51 -2.90 16.86
C HIS A 49 -10.42 -1.85 17.05
N LEU A 50 -9.47 -2.11 17.94
CA LEU A 50 -8.35 -1.22 18.18
C LEU A 50 -7.48 -1.09 16.94
N ALA A 51 -7.19 -2.19 16.25
CA ALA A 51 -6.46 -2.18 14.98
C ALA A 51 -7.17 -1.32 13.94
N TRP A 52 -8.48 -1.50 13.79
CA TRP A 52 -9.28 -0.71 12.86
C TRP A 52 -9.29 0.78 13.20
N MET A 53 -9.41 1.13 14.48
CA MET A 53 -9.35 2.53 14.94
C MET A 53 -8.01 3.19 14.61
N HIS A 54 -6.90 2.47 14.75
CA HIS A 54 -5.58 2.97 14.37
C HIS A 54 -5.48 3.26 12.85
N ILE A 55 -6.01 2.36 12.03
CA ILE A 55 -6.06 2.56 10.57
C ILE A 55 -6.91 3.78 10.23
N ALA A 56 -8.10 3.89 10.80
CA ALA A 56 -9.01 5.01 10.56
C ALA A 56 -8.40 6.35 10.98
N ALA A 57 -7.66 6.37 12.08
CA ALA A 57 -7.00 7.57 12.60
C ALA A 57 -5.88 8.10 11.68
N ALA A 58 -5.36 7.29 10.77
CA ALA A 58 -4.39 7.74 9.77
C ALA A 58 -5.01 8.68 8.72
N GLU A 59 -6.35 8.70 8.60
CA GLU A 59 -7.09 9.56 7.66
C GLU A 59 -6.70 9.41 6.19
N CYS A 60 -6.16 8.25 5.80
CA CYS A 60 -5.89 7.91 4.41
C CYS A 60 -7.17 7.41 3.73
N SER A 61 -7.55 8.02 2.62
CA SER A 61 -8.75 7.61 1.89
C SER A 61 -8.61 6.21 1.29
N THR A 62 -9.57 5.33 1.60
CA THR A 62 -9.60 3.97 1.07
C THR A 62 -10.37 3.91 -0.24
N ILE A 63 -9.78 3.27 -1.26
CA ILE A 63 -10.42 3.02 -2.54
C ILE A 63 -10.89 1.56 -2.58
N PRO A 64 -12.20 1.31 -2.75
CA PRO A 64 -12.72 -0.05 -2.87
C PRO A 64 -12.10 -0.80 -4.06
N PHE A 65 -11.66 -2.04 -3.81
CA PHE A 65 -11.13 -2.92 -4.84
C PHE A 65 -12.31 -3.53 -5.63
N ASN A 66 -12.39 -3.22 -6.91
CA ASN A 66 -13.47 -3.65 -7.80
C ASN A 66 -12.98 -4.63 -8.89
N ASP A 67 -13.88 -5.04 -9.79
CA ASP A 67 -13.56 -6.00 -10.85
C ASP A 67 -12.49 -5.49 -11.83
N ASP A 68 -12.50 -4.20 -12.16
CA ASP A 68 -11.47 -3.62 -13.01
C ASP A 68 -10.11 -3.65 -12.32
N HIS A 69 -10.08 -3.36 -11.02
CA HIS A 69 -8.86 -3.50 -10.21
C HIS A 69 -8.40 -4.95 -10.16
N ALA A 70 -9.31 -5.91 -10.02
CA ALA A 70 -8.98 -7.34 -10.01
C ALA A 70 -8.33 -7.77 -11.33
N ARG A 71 -8.88 -7.34 -12.46
CA ARG A 71 -8.33 -7.64 -13.78
C ARG A 71 -6.93 -7.08 -13.94
N ALA A 72 -6.73 -5.81 -13.64
CA ALA A 72 -5.43 -5.14 -13.73
C ALA A 72 -4.39 -5.75 -12.79
N THR A 73 -4.79 -6.04 -11.55
CA THR A 73 -3.94 -6.70 -10.55
C THR A 73 -3.47 -8.08 -11.02
N GLY A 74 -4.39 -8.87 -11.57
CA GLY A 74 -4.07 -10.19 -12.13
C GLY A 74 -3.09 -10.11 -13.29
N ALA A 75 -3.29 -9.16 -14.21
CA ALA A 75 -2.42 -8.97 -15.36
C ALA A 75 -0.99 -8.59 -15.01
N LEU A 76 -0.76 -7.89 -13.90
CA LEU A 76 0.56 -7.47 -13.44
C LEU A 76 1.49 -8.63 -13.05
N ILE A 77 0.97 -9.84 -12.86
CA ILE A 77 1.79 -10.99 -12.49
C ILE A 77 2.94 -11.23 -13.48
N ARG A 78 2.73 -10.96 -14.77
CA ARG A 78 3.74 -11.16 -15.80
C ARG A 78 4.95 -10.25 -15.62
N LEU A 79 4.72 -9.00 -15.20
CA LEU A 79 5.77 -8.00 -15.02
C LEU A 79 6.43 -8.08 -13.63
N THR A 80 5.71 -8.61 -12.64
CA THR A 80 6.14 -8.57 -11.24
C THR A 80 6.67 -9.91 -10.70
N ARG A 81 6.45 -11.00 -11.42
CA ARG A 81 6.91 -12.34 -11.02
C ARG A 81 8.40 -12.40 -10.68
N PRO A 82 9.32 -11.81 -11.48
CA PRO A 82 10.76 -11.86 -11.16
C PRO A 82 11.13 -11.18 -9.85
N PHE A 83 10.27 -10.29 -9.35
CA PHE A 83 10.49 -9.52 -8.12
C PHE A 83 9.77 -10.10 -6.90
N GLY A 84 9.01 -11.18 -7.06
CA GLY A 84 8.33 -11.86 -5.97
C GLY A 84 7.23 -11.05 -5.29
N LEU A 85 6.57 -10.13 -6.01
CA LEU A 85 5.51 -9.29 -5.47
C LEU A 85 4.26 -10.10 -5.12
N SER A 86 3.66 -9.77 -3.98
CA SER A 86 2.41 -10.36 -3.51
C SER A 86 1.19 -9.84 -4.27
N LEU A 87 0.04 -10.47 -4.04
CA LEU A 87 -1.25 -9.97 -4.55
C LEU A 87 -1.53 -8.54 -4.07
N GLY A 88 -1.27 -8.26 -2.79
CA GLY A 88 -1.45 -6.92 -2.22
C GLY A 88 -0.55 -5.87 -2.86
N ASP A 89 0.71 -6.22 -3.13
CA ASP A 89 1.65 -5.35 -3.84
C ASP A 89 1.12 -5.00 -5.23
N ARG A 90 0.66 -6.01 -5.97
CA ARG A 90 0.09 -5.81 -7.32
C ARG A 90 -1.20 -5.01 -7.28
N ALA A 91 -2.04 -5.18 -6.26
CA ALA A 91 -3.26 -4.38 -6.10
C ALA A 91 -2.93 -2.88 -5.90
N CYS A 92 -1.92 -2.57 -5.10
CA CYS A 92 -1.43 -1.20 -4.93
C CYS A 92 -0.91 -0.63 -6.24
N LEU A 93 -0.06 -1.36 -6.95
CA LEU A 93 0.54 -0.92 -8.21
C LEU A 93 -0.50 -0.73 -9.32
N ALA A 94 -1.46 -1.65 -9.44
CA ALA A 94 -2.54 -1.55 -10.43
C ALA A 94 -3.39 -0.30 -10.20
N LEU A 95 -3.75 0.00 -8.97
CA LEU A 95 -4.48 1.20 -8.61
C LEU A 95 -3.66 2.46 -8.89
N ALA A 96 -2.38 2.45 -8.55
CA ALA A 96 -1.48 3.56 -8.83
C ALA A 96 -1.32 3.84 -10.33
N MET A 97 -1.19 2.81 -11.14
CA MET A 97 -1.12 2.93 -12.60
C MET A 97 -2.40 3.53 -13.18
N ASN A 98 -3.56 3.05 -12.73
CA ASN A 98 -4.87 3.56 -13.15
C ASN A 98 -5.02 5.05 -12.82
N ARG A 99 -4.53 5.49 -11.67
CA ARG A 99 -4.62 6.88 -11.20
C ARG A 99 -3.43 7.75 -11.58
N LYS A 100 -2.41 7.19 -12.22
CA LYS A 100 -1.13 7.87 -12.52
C LYS A 100 -0.53 8.50 -11.26
N ALA A 101 -0.58 7.78 -10.16
CA ALA A 101 -0.19 8.25 -8.85
C ALA A 101 1.22 7.79 -8.48
N THR A 102 1.94 8.62 -7.72
CA THR A 102 3.18 8.21 -7.05
C THR A 102 2.89 7.19 -5.95
N VAL A 103 3.66 6.12 -5.89
CA VAL A 103 3.56 5.10 -4.84
C VAL A 103 4.61 5.32 -3.77
N TYR A 104 4.21 5.21 -2.51
CA TYR A 104 5.09 5.22 -1.35
C TYR A 104 5.14 3.83 -0.73
N THR A 105 6.35 3.28 -0.57
CA THR A 105 6.60 1.93 -0.07
C THR A 105 7.87 1.88 0.77
N THR A 106 8.03 0.86 1.62
CA THR A 106 9.32 0.56 2.25
C THR A 106 10.17 -0.39 1.42
N ASP A 107 9.58 -1.04 0.41
CA ASP A 107 10.25 -2.07 -0.37
C ASP A 107 11.08 -1.47 -1.52
N ARG A 108 12.40 -1.55 -1.37
CA ARG A 108 13.35 -0.98 -2.34
C ARG A 108 13.37 -1.72 -3.68
N ILE A 109 12.92 -2.97 -3.73
CA ILE A 109 12.91 -3.74 -4.97
C ILE A 109 11.96 -3.12 -6.00
N TRP A 110 10.92 -2.41 -5.54
CA TRP A 110 9.96 -1.77 -6.43
C TRP A 110 10.57 -0.68 -7.32
N LYS A 111 11.72 -0.13 -6.94
CA LYS A 111 12.45 0.82 -7.80
C LYS A 111 12.96 0.21 -9.11
N GLN A 112 13.01 -1.10 -9.19
CA GLN A 112 13.42 -1.82 -10.40
C GLN A 112 12.25 -2.08 -11.34
N LEU A 113 11.01 -1.77 -10.92
CA LEU A 113 9.84 -1.94 -11.76
C LEU A 113 9.75 -0.80 -12.77
N ASP A 114 9.48 -1.17 -14.03
CA ASP A 114 9.19 -0.22 -15.11
C ASP A 114 7.70 -0.27 -15.45
N LEU A 115 6.90 0.47 -14.70
CA LEU A 115 5.45 0.50 -14.81
C LEU A 115 4.90 1.87 -15.26
N GLY A 116 5.79 2.81 -15.62
CA GLY A 116 5.38 4.15 -16.04
C GLY A 116 4.83 5.04 -14.91
N ILE A 117 5.05 4.66 -13.65
CA ILE A 117 4.67 5.43 -12.47
C ILE A 117 5.89 5.72 -11.59
N GLN A 118 5.80 6.79 -10.80
CA GLN A 118 6.85 7.09 -9.84
C GLN A 118 6.70 6.22 -8.59
N ILE A 119 7.80 5.63 -8.15
CA ILE A 119 7.87 4.84 -6.92
C ILE A 119 8.89 5.47 -5.98
N GLU A 120 8.44 5.85 -4.80
CA GLU A 120 9.25 6.44 -3.75
C GLU A 120 9.36 5.50 -2.55
N THR A 121 10.61 5.18 -2.20
CA THR A 121 10.88 4.44 -0.97
C THR A 121 11.00 5.42 0.18
N ILE A 122 10.31 5.16 1.28
CA ILE A 122 10.28 6.04 2.45
C ILE A 122 11.50 5.87 3.37
N ARG A 123 12.28 4.82 3.11
CA ARG A 123 13.50 4.54 3.88
C ARG A 123 14.54 3.70 3.14
#